data_f767b4b44688abf14fc187276b4575f9
#
_entry.id   f767b4b44688abf14fc187276b4575f9
#
_cell.length_a   1.000
_cell.length_b   1.000
_cell.length_c   1.000
_cell.angle_alpha   90.00
_cell.angle_beta   90.00
_cell.angle_gamma   90.00
#
_symmetry.space_group_name_H-M   'P 1'
#
loop_
_entity.id
_entity.type
_entity.pdbx_description
1 polymer ?
#
loop_
_entity_poly.entity_id
_entity_poly.type
_entity_poly.pdbx_seq_one_letter_code
_entity_poly.pdbx_strand_id
1 'polypeptide(L)'
;MLNPYRVREDFPILKRKVNNHPLIYFDNAATTQKPRQVIEAMREFYEKHNANVHRAIHTLSQEATELYEEAHEEVVKFIGSQSIEEIIFVRGATEAINLVAYSWGLNNLRRGDEVLLTLMEHHSNIVPWEILSKIKGFRVKYVDVNEDGTLNQESLKECFSPKVKLVCITHVSNVTGVINDVKAVAELAHENGALVLVDGAQSVPHMPVDVKDLDCDFMAFSGHKMLGPTGIGVLYGKREILEKMEPFHGGGEMIRDVSFDPKTRRCKISWNDLPWKFEAGTPNICGAVGLAAAIRYLKALGMENVKNHERELTDYALKRLEECSKVTVYGPKNAKVRCGIITFNVEGLNSHDVALLLDSYGIMIRSGLHCAQPLHQKFGIPSSARASFYIYNTREEIDRFVEILKKIEGSL
;
A
#
# COMPACT_ATOMS: atom_id res chain seq x y z
N MET A 1 -1.65 13.39 -21.51
CA MET A 1 -0.29 13.10 -21.00
C MET A 1 -0.05 13.96 -19.76
N LEU A 2 0.46 13.40 -18.66
CA LEU A 2 0.75 14.12 -17.43
C LEU A 2 1.93 15.08 -17.65
N ASN A 3 1.79 16.32 -17.16
CA ASN A 3 2.88 17.31 -17.18
C ASN A 3 3.46 17.48 -15.77
N PRO A 4 4.61 16.87 -15.45
CA PRO A 4 5.17 16.88 -14.10
C PRO A 4 5.54 18.29 -13.62
N TYR A 5 5.91 19.21 -14.50
CA TYR A 5 6.26 20.58 -14.14
C TYR A 5 5.07 21.35 -13.59
N ARG A 6 3.87 21.19 -14.18
CA ARG A 6 2.61 21.77 -13.66
C ARG A 6 2.19 21.09 -12.36
N VAL A 7 2.29 19.77 -12.29
CA VAL A 7 1.98 18.99 -11.07
C VAL A 7 2.84 19.44 -9.90
N ARG A 8 4.15 19.67 -10.09
CA ARG A 8 5.08 20.12 -9.04
C ARG A 8 4.66 21.42 -8.35
N GLU A 9 3.94 22.31 -9.05
CA GLU A 9 3.50 23.59 -8.49
C GLU A 9 2.53 23.39 -7.32
N ASP A 10 1.79 22.30 -7.32
CA ASP A 10 0.86 21.92 -6.24
C ASP A 10 1.56 21.39 -4.98
N PHE A 11 2.85 21.07 -5.04
CA PHE A 11 3.60 20.45 -3.96
C PHE A 11 4.58 21.44 -3.31
N PRO A 12 4.19 22.16 -2.23
CA PRO A 12 5.00 23.22 -1.63
C PRO A 12 6.39 22.76 -1.18
N ILE A 13 6.49 21.52 -0.68
CA ILE A 13 7.74 20.95 -0.16
C ILE A 13 8.81 20.82 -1.25
N LEU A 14 8.45 20.61 -2.51
CA LEU A 14 9.41 20.45 -3.61
C LEU A 14 10.16 21.73 -3.96
N LYS A 15 9.75 22.88 -3.38
CA LYS A 15 10.47 24.16 -3.50
C LYS A 15 11.64 24.29 -2.50
N ARG A 16 11.76 23.33 -1.58
CA ARG A 16 12.85 23.34 -0.59
C ARG A 16 14.21 23.05 -1.23
N LYS A 17 15.24 23.56 -0.56
CA LYS A 17 16.63 23.12 -0.77
C LYS A 17 17.06 22.25 0.41
N VAL A 18 17.83 21.22 0.12
CA VAL A 18 18.49 20.35 1.10
C VAL A 18 19.99 20.37 0.78
N ASN A 19 20.83 20.61 1.77
CA ASN A 19 22.29 20.74 1.60
C ASN A 19 22.68 21.74 0.48
N ASN A 20 21.95 22.87 0.38
CA ASN A 20 22.05 23.90 -0.66
C ASN A 20 21.69 23.44 -2.09
N HIS A 21 21.20 22.23 -2.29
CA HIS A 21 20.73 21.70 -3.58
C HIS A 21 19.20 21.71 -3.65
N PRO A 22 18.58 21.86 -4.85
CA PRO A 22 17.16 21.61 -5.03
C PRO A 22 16.79 20.20 -4.55
N LEU A 23 15.64 20.07 -3.86
CA LEU A 23 15.14 18.78 -3.39
C LEU A 23 14.75 17.90 -4.58
N ILE A 24 15.38 16.72 -4.68
CA ILE A 24 14.98 15.61 -5.53
C ILE A 24 14.47 14.50 -4.62
N TYR A 25 13.15 14.23 -4.67
CA TYR A 25 12.52 13.29 -3.77
C TYR A 25 12.18 11.98 -4.50
N PHE A 26 12.97 10.95 -4.24
CA PHE A 26 12.88 9.60 -4.81
C PHE A 26 12.59 8.53 -3.75
N ASP A 27 11.89 8.89 -2.66
CA ASP A 27 11.45 7.92 -1.63
C ASP A 27 9.93 7.74 -1.59
N ASN A 28 9.28 7.79 -2.77
CA ASN A 28 7.82 7.74 -2.90
C ASN A 28 7.21 6.40 -2.46
N ALA A 29 7.91 5.28 -2.65
CA ALA A 29 7.46 3.96 -2.21
C ALA A 29 7.39 3.83 -0.67
N ALA A 30 8.03 4.74 0.08
CA ALA A 30 7.90 4.84 1.53
C ALA A 30 6.72 5.74 1.93
N THR A 31 6.66 6.95 1.38
CA THR A 31 5.55 7.90 1.50
C THR A 31 5.64 8.94 0.38
N THR A 32 4.52 9.38 -0.16
CA THR A 32 4.51 10.46 -1.15
C THR A 32 4.44 11.83 -0.50
N GLN A 33 4.79 12.89 -1.23
CA GLN A 33 4.51 14.26 -0.82
C GLN A 33 3.02 14.60 -0.98
N LYS A 34 2.57 15.67 -0.34
CA LYS A 34 1.15 16.06 -0.29
C LYS A 34 0.91 17.32 -1.13
N PRO A 35 -0.06 17.29 -2.04
CA PRO A 35 -0.44 18.48 -2.79
C PRO A 35 -1.20 19.46 -1.91
N ARG A 36 -1.20 20.73 -2.30
CA ARG A 36 -1.89 21.79 -1.60
C ARG A 36 -3.36 21.47 -1.36
N GLN A 37 -4.03 20.86 -2.32
CA GLN A 37 -5.45 20.50 -2.25
C GLN A 37 -5.76 19.56 -1.08
N VAL A 38 -4.87 18.61 -0.77
CA VAL A 38 -5.01 17.72 0.39
C VAL A 38 -4.78 18.48 1.69
N ILE A 39 -3.74 19.32 1.74
CA ILE A 39 -3.42 20.13 2.92
C ILE A 39 -4.57 21.07 3.25
N GLU A 40 -5.13 21.76 2.25
CA GLU A 40 -6.23 22.71 2.40
C GLU A 40 -7.52 22.00 2.83
N ALA A 41 -7.87 20.85 2.25
CA ALA A 41 -9.05 20.08 2.66
C ALA A 41 -9.00 19.67 4.14
N MET A 42 -7.85 19.24 4.63
CA MET A 42 -7.65 18.90 6.04
C MET A 42 -7.72 20.14 6.95
N ARG A 43 -7.14 21.28 6.51
CA ARG A 43 -7.22 22.55 7.22
C ARG A 43 -8.67 23.03 7.32
N GLU A 44 -9.38 23.03 6.19
CA GLU A 44 -10.78 23.45 6.12
C GLU A 44 -11.68 22.61 7.01
N PHE A 45 -11.48 21.30 7.06
CA PHE A 45 -12.22 20.42 7.96
C PHE A 45 -12.09 20.89 9.42
N TYR A 46 -10.87 21.13 9.92
CA TYR A 46 -10.66 21.56 11.30
C TYR A 46 -11.17 23.00 11.57
N GLU A 47 -11.07 23.89 10.59
CA GLU A 47 -11.50 25.28 10.75
C GLU A 47 -13.02 25.45 10.70
N LYS A 48 -13.77 24.58 9.98
CA LYS A 48 -15.18 24.81 9.69
C LYS A 48 -16.13 23.66 10.07
N HIS A 49 -15.69 22.39 10.03
CA HIS A 49 -16.57 21.22 10.08
C HIS A 49 -16.22 20.23 11.21
N ASN A 50 -15.28 20.55 12.09
CA ASN A 50 -14.80 19.63 13.10
C ASN A 50 -15.86 19.25 14.14
N ALA A 51 -16.41 18.05 14.01
CA ALA A 51 -17.31 17.42 14.96
C ALA A 51 -17.18 15.89 14.89
N ASN A 52 -17.72 15.16 15.89
CA ASN A 52 -17.86 13.72 15.80
C ASN A 52 -18.97 13.33 14.82
N VAL A 53 -18.86 12.17 14.23
CA VAL A 53 -19.76 11.66 13.17
C VAL A 53 -20.89 10.79 13.72
N HIS A 54 -21.92 10.55 12.93
CA HIS A 54 -23.03 9.59 13.05
C HIS A 54 -24.08 9.88 14.12
N ARG A 55 -23.75 10.08 15.40
CA ARG A 55 -24.74 10.02 16.51
C ARG A 55 -25.35 11.34 16.90
N ALA A 56 -24.70 12.45 16.64
CA ALA A 56 -25.23 13.76 17.02
C ALA A 56 -26.13 14.35 15.92
N ILE A 57 -27.15 15.11 16.35
CA ILE A 57 -28.17 15.70 15.46
C ILE A 57 -27.89 17.17 15.11
N HIS A 58 -26.82 17.77 15.65
CA HIS A 58 -26.49 19.18 15.36
C HIS A 58 -25.74 19.29 14.01
N THR A 59 -25.86 20.47 13.39
CA THR A 59 -25.37 20.77 12.04
C THR A 59 -23.94 20.34 11.80
N LEU A 60 -22.99 20.69 12.68
CA LEU A 60 -21.59 20.33 12.48
C LEU A 60 -21.35 18.81 12.44
N SER A 61 -22.12 18.03 13.23
CA SER A 61 -22.01 16.56 13.18
C SER A 61 -22.58 15.98 11.89
N GLN A 62 -23.66 16.58 11.36
CA GLN A 62 -24.20 16.17 10.06
C GLN A 62 -23.21 16.46 8.93
N GLU A 63 -22.64 17.67 8.89
CA GLU A 63 -21.61 18.05 7.91
C GLU A 63 -20.37 17.13 7.99
N ALA A 64 -19.88 16.84 9.21
CA ALA A 64 -18.74 15.92 9.39
C ALA A 64 -19.08 14.50 8.95
N THR A 65 -20.33 14.04 9.19
CA THR A 65 -20.80 12.72 8.74
C THR A 65 -20.87 12.65 7.22
N GLU A 66 -21.43 13.66 6.57
CA GLU A 66 -21.51 13.74 5.10
C GLU A 66 -20.10 13.68 4.47
N LEU A 67 -19.15 14.46 5.01
CA LEU A 67 -17.76 14.44 4.53
C LEU A 67 -17.07 13.07 4.73
N TYR A 68 -17.39 12.37 5.82
CA TYR A 68 -16.83 11.07 6.13
C TYR A 68 -17.40 9.96 5.21
N GLU A 69 -18.72 9.99 4.99
CA GLU A 69 -19.40 9.07 4.07
C GLU A 69 -18.99 9.33 2.62
N GLU A 70 -18.86 10.61 2.22
CA GLU A 70 -18.32 10.97 0.90
C GLU A 70 -16.90 10.42 0.69
N ALA A 71 -16.09 10.36 1.74
CA ALA A 71 -14.76 9.75 1.64
C ALA A 71 -14.82 8.26 1.34
N HIS A 72 -15.78 7.50 1.93
CA HIS A 72 -16.02 6.10 1.55
C HIS A 72 -16.44 5.98 0.09
N GLU A 73 -17.38 6.82 -0.36
CA GLU A 73 -17.83 6.82 -1.76
C GLU A 73 -16.70 7.12 -2.76
N GLU A 74 -15.79 8.03 -2.42
CA GLU A 74 -14.65 8.30 -3.29
C GLU A 74 -13.72 7.09 -3.41
N VAL A 75 -13.52 6.32 -2.33
CA VAL A 75 -12.79 5.06 -2.37
C VAL A 75 -13.51 4.03 -3.22
N VAL A 76 -14.83 3.84 -3.02
CA VAL A 76 -15.68 2.94 -3.84
C VAL A 76 -15.45 3.18 -5.33
N LYS A 77 -15.58 4.45 -5.75
CA LYS A 77 -15.42 4.87 -7.15
C LYS A 77 -13.98 4.69 -7.67
N PHE A 78 -12.99 4.81 -6.77
CA PHE A 78 -11.58 4.79 -7.14
C PHE A 78 -11.04 3.38 -7.41
N ILE A 79 -11.47 2.39 -6.62
CA ILE A 79 -11.03 1.00 -6.76
C ILE A 79 -12.06 0.08 -7.42
N GLY A 80 -13.21 0.63 -7.85
CA GLY A 80 -14.26 -0.13 -8.54
C GLY A 80 -15.07 -1.05 -7.65
N SER A 81 -15.13 -0.84 -6.31
CA SER A 81 -15.97 -1.67 -5.43
C SER A 81 -17.47 -1.41 -5.66
N GLN A 82 -18.36 -2.21 -5.04
CA GLN A 82 -19.80 -2.11 -5.30
C GLN A 82 -20.49 -1.07 -4.41
N SER A 83 -20.07 -0.98 -3.15
CA SER A 83 -20.70 -0.11 -2.16
C SER A 83 -19.75 0.26 -1.02
N ILE A 84 -20.16 1.21 -0.18
CA ILE A 84 -19.40 1.60 1.02
C ILE A 84 -19.29 0.46 2.04
N GLU A 85 -20.19 -0.50 2.03
CA GLU A 85 -20.20 -1.68 2.90
C GLU A 85 -18.98 -2.59 2.71
N GLU A 86 -18.30 -2.45 1.56
CA GLU A 86 -17.05 -3.17 1.24
C GLU A 86 -15.79 -2.41 1.63
N ILE A 87 -15.93 -1.17 2.14
CA ILE A 87 -14.80 -0.26 2.44
C ILE A 87 -14.73 -0.01 3.93
N ILE A 88 -13.61 -0.37 4.54
CA ILE A 88 -13.34 -0.16 5.96
C ILE A 88 -12.15 0.78 6.10
N PHE A 89 -12.32 1.91 6.79
CA PHE A 89 -11.19 2.78 7.11
C PHE A 89 -10.38 2.24 8.28
N VAL A 90 -9.09 2.20 8.08
CA VAL A 90 -8.07 1.72 9.02
C VAL A 90 -6.89 2.69 9.04
N ARG A 91 -5.91 2.48 9.90
CA ARG A 91 -4.71 3.36 9.97
C ARG A 91 -3.75 3.20 8.79
N GLY A 92 -3.87 2.12 8.01
CA GLY A 92 -3.04 1.81 6.86
C GLY A 92 -3.06 0.33 6.50
N ALA A 93 -2.38 -0.06 5.43
CA ALA A 93 -2.35 -1.44 4.94
C ALA A 93 -1.95 -2.47 6.02
N THR A 94 -1.04 -2.12 6.91
CA THR A 94 -0.64 -3.01 8.02
C THR A 94 -1.82 -3.36 8.92
N GLU A 95 -2.65 -2.38 9.32
CA GLU A 95 -3.83 -2.65 10.13
C GLU A 95 -4.89 -3.40 9.34
N ALA A 96 -5.08 -3.08 8.04
CA ALA A 96 -5.99 -3.79 7.15
C ALA A 96 -5.68 -5.30 7.11
N ILE A 97 -4.42 -5.66 6.89
CA ILE A 97 -3.98 -7.06 6.85
C ILE A 97 -4.13 -7.73 8.23
N ASN A 98 -3.81 -7.04 9.32
CA ASN A 98 -4.04 -7.55 10.67
C ASN A 98 -5.54 -7.76 10.96
N LEU A 99 -6.41 -6.86 10.49
CA LEU A 99 -7.86 -7.02 10.62
C LEU A 99 -8.30 -8.33 9.95
N VAL A 100 -7.87 -8.59 8.71
CA VAL A 100 -8.17 -9.86 8.04
C VAL A 100 -7.61 -11.06 8.82
N ALA A 101 -6.37 -10.97 9.29
CA ALA A 101 -5.73 -12.05 10.03
C ALA A 101 -6.48 -12.40 11.34
N TYR A 102 -6.87 -11.39 12.12
CA TYR A 102 -7.51 -11.62 13.41
C TYR A 102 -9.03 -11.78 13.33
N SER A 103 -9.72 -11.11 12.40
CA SER A 103 -11.17 -11.26 12.24
C SER A 103 -11.56 -12.48 11.41
N TRP A 104 -10.89 -12.68 10.26
CA TRP A 104 -11.16 -13.82 9.40
C TRP A 104 -10.26 -15.02 9.76
N GLY A 105 -8.93 -14.83 9.79
CA GLY A 105 -7.97 -15.93 9.95
C GLY A 105 -8.11 -16.66 11.28
N LEU A 106 -8.29 -15.93 12.38
CA LEU A 106 -8.46 -16.53 13.71
C LEU A 106 -9.69 -17.45 13.79
N ASN A 107 -10.75 -17.16 13.06
CA ASN A 107 -12.01 -17.89 13.10
C ASN A 107 -12.11 -19.00 12.04
N ASN A 108 -11.39 -18.87 10.92
CA ASN A 108 -11.54 -19.78 9.78
C ASN A 108 -10.35 -20.72 9.59
N LEU A 109 -9.14 -20.35 10.05
CA LEU A 109 -7.95 -21.21 9.92
C LEU A 109 -7.80 -22.18 11.09
N ARG A 110 -7.40 -23.42 10.78
CA ARG A 110 -7.25 -24.53 11.75
C ARG A 110 -5.93 -25.25 11.53
N ARG A 111 -5.58 -26.11 12.49
CA ARG A 111 -4.43 -27.02 12.37
C ARG A 111 -4.56 -27.85 11.10
N GLY A 112 -3.54 -27.83 10.25
CA GLY A 112 -3.47 -28.55 8.99
C GLY A 112 -3.86 -27.74 7.77
N ASP A 113 -4.50 -26.58 7.94
CA ASP A 113 -4.69 -25.61 6.85
C ASP A 113 -3.38 -24.94 6.45
N GLU A 114 -3.37 -24.27 5.30
CA GLU A 114 -2.21 -23.59 4.75
C GLU A 114 -2.60 -22.18 4.28
N VAL A 115 -1.69 -21.23 4.52
CA VAL A 115 -1.72 -19.85 3.98
C VAL A 115 -0.52 -19.70 3.06
N LEU A 116 -0.75 -19.29 1.81
CA LEU A 116 0.34 -19.03 0.85
C LEU A 116 0.72 -17.55 0.87
N LEU A 117 2.00 -17.29 0.99
CA LEU A 117 2.64 -15.99 0.82
C LEU A 117 3.64 -16.09 -0.33
N THR A 118 4.17 -14.95 -0.79
CA THR A 118 5.33 -14.96 -1.68
C THR A 118 6.59 -14.48 -0.95
N LEU A 119 7.77 -14.82 -1.45
CA LEU A 119 9.03 -14.30 -0.89
C LEU A 119 9.20 -12.78 -1.09
N MET A 120 8.36 -12.14 -1.93
CA MET A 120 8.43 -10.70 -2.18
C MET A 120 7.55 -9.85 -1.26
N GLU A 121 6.81 -10.48 -0.31
CA GLU A 121 5.87 -9.77 0.54
C GLU A 121 6.57 -8.77 1.47
N HIS A 122 5.91 -7.62 1.70
CA HIS A 122 6.25 -6.72 2.79
C HIS A 122 5.97 -7.40 4.14
N HIS A 123 6.74 -7.06 5.18
CA HIS A 123 6.55 -7.64 6.52
C HIS A 123 5.11 -7.53 7.04
N SER A 124 4.38 -6.49 6.66
CA SER A 124 2.95 -6.35 7.02
C SER A 124 2.10 -7.51 6.53
N ASN A 125 2.51 -8.17 5.44
CA ASN A 125 1.81 -9.31 4.85
C ASN A 125 2.48 -10.66 5.18
N ILE A 126 3.48 -10.67 6.04
CA ILE A 126 4.14 -11.89 6.55
C ILE A 126 3.87 -12.08 8.04
N VAL A 127 4.22 -11.07 8.84
CA VAL A 127 4.30 -11.19 10.30
C VAL A 127 2.97 -11.56 10.96
N PRO A 128 1.80 -11.00 10.57
CA PRO A 128 0.53 -11.38 11.17
C PRO A 128 0.22 -12.88 11.00
N TRP A 129 0.51 -13.44 9.82
CA TRP A 129 0.27 -14.86 9.52
C TRP A 129 1.21 -15.78 10.27
N GLU A 130 2.48 -15.42 10.39
CA GLU A 130 3.45 -16.17 11.18
C GLU A 130 3.12 -16.15 12.68
N ILE A 131 2.62 -15.02 13.21
CA ILE A 131 2.13 -14.95 14.61
C ILE A 131 0.92 -15.86 14.77
N LEU A 132 -0.07 -15.74 13.88
CA LEU A 132 -1.32 -16.47 13.97
C LEU A 132 -1.12 -17.99 13.77
N SER A 133 -0.19 -18.39 12.90
CA SER A 133 0.17 -19.80 12.70
C SER A 133 0.62 -20.50 13.96
N LYS A 134 1.39 -19.80 14.81
CA LYS A 134 1.83 -20.34 16.12
C LYS A 134 0.65 -20.53 17.09
N ILE A 135 -0.39 -19.71 16.98
CA ILE A 135 -1.58 -19.78 17.83
C ILE A 135 -2.54 -20.89 17.35
N LYS A 136 -2.76 -20.98 16.04
CA LYS A 136 -3.80 -21.83 15.43
C LYS A 136 -3.26 -23.17 14.90
N GLY A 137 -1.96 -23.26 14.66
CA GLY A 137 -1.30 -24.48 14.17
C GLY A 137 -1.48 -24.76 12.68
N PHE A 138 -1.94 -23.79 11.88
CA PHE A 138 -1.85 -23.86 10.41
C PHE A 138 -0.41 -23.61 9.94
N ARG A 139 -0.12 -23.88 8.67
CA ARG A 139 1.21 -23.64 8.09
C ARG A 139 1.20 -22.44 7.16
N VAL A 140 2.25 -21.63 7.23
CA VAL A 140 2.58 -20.62 6.23
C VAL A 140 3.53 -21.27 5.21
N LYS A 141 3.23 -21.14 3.92
CA LYS A 141 4.06 -21.60 2.80
C LYS A 141 4.44 -20.40 1.96
N TYR A 142 5.64 -20.46 1.39
CA TYR A 142 6.17 -19.39 0.58
C TYR A 142 6.35 -19.83 -0.86
N VAL A 143 5.75 -19.08 -1.78
CA VAL A 143 5.99 -19.20 -3.23
C VAL A 143 7.30 -18.50 -3.55
N ASP A 144 8.17 -19.18 -4.30
CA ASP A 144 9.46 -18.67 -4.68
C ASP A 144 9.36 -17.58 -5.77
N VAL A 145 10.45 -16.86 -5.96
CA VAL A 145 10.63 -15.88 -7.04
C VAL A 145 11.79 -16.26 -7.93
N ASN A 146 11.72 -15.85 -9.20
CA ASN A 146 12.80 -16.02 -10.15
C ASN A 146 13.99 -15.10 -9.78
N GLU A 147 15.13 -15.28 -10.46
CA GLU A 147 16.35 -14.50 -10.23
C GLU A 147 16.13 -12.98 -10.44
N ASP A 148 15.22 -12.62 -11.34
CA ASP A 148 14.84 -11.22 -11.60
C ASP A 148 13.78 -10.69 -10.62
N GLY A 149 13.34 -11.49 -9.64
CA GLY A 149 12.33 -11.13 -8.65
C GLY A 149 10.89 -11.16 -9.14
N THR A 150 10.62 -11.73 -10.33
CA THR A 150 9.26 -12.05 -10.78
C THR A 150 8.73 -13.29 -10.07
N LEU A 151 7.40 -13.43 -9.96
CA LEU A 151 6.76 -14.58 -9.32
C LEU A 151 7.08 -15.87 -10.10
N ASN A 152 7.56 -16.89 -9.40
CA ASN A 152 7.83 -18.19 -10.01
C ASN A 152 6.51 -18.97 -10.14
N GLN A 153 6.05 -19.14 -11.38
CA GLN A 153 4.77 -19.77 -11.70
C GLN A 153 4.73 -21.27 -11.41
N GLU A 154 5.87 -21.97 -11.51
CA GLU A 154 5.96 -23.38 -11.18
C GLU A 154 5.84 -23.56 -9.66
N SER A 155 6.63 -22.81 -8.89
CA SER A 155 6.53 -22.79 -7.44
C SER A 155 5.12 -22.43 -6.96
N LEU A 156 4.44 -21.46 -7.61
CA LEU A 156 3.06 -21.12 -7.27
C LEU A 156 2.15 -22.35 -7.42
N LYS A 157 2.18 -23.04 -8.55
CA LYS A 157 1.35 -24.24 -8.80
C LYS A 157 1.66 -25.36 -7.82
N GLU A 158 2.93 -25.61 -7.54
CA GLU A 158 3.38 -26.66 -6.59
C GLU A 158 2.95 -26.37 -5.15
N CYS A 159 2.81 -25.10 -4.79
CA CYS A 159 2.36 -24.70 -3.45
C CYS A 159 0.88 -24.96 -3.22
N PHE A 160 0.04 -25.04 -4.25
CA PHE A 160 -1.39 -25.28 -4.09
C PHE A 160 -1.70 -26.70 -3.62
N SER A 161 -2.65 -26.81 -2.73
CA SER A 161 -3.23 -28.06 -2.23
C SER A 161 -4.65 -27.77 -1.70
N PRO A 162 -5.51 -28.79 -1.49
CA PRO A 162 -6.84 -28.57 -0.87
C PRO A 162 -6.81 -27.99 0.55
N LYS A 163 -5.59 -27.92 1.15
CA LYS A 163 -5.38 -27.31 2.49
C LYS A 163 -5.20 -25.80 2.43
N VAL A 164 -4.89 -25.24 1.28
CA VAL A 164 -4.75 -23.80 1.10
C VAL A 164 -6.10 -23.13 1.30
N LYS A 165 -6.18 -22.16 2.20
CA LYS A 165 -7.41 -21.43 2.54
C LYS A 165 -7.30 -19.96 2.20
N LEU A 166 -6.08 -19.45 2.10
CA LEU A 166 -5.82 -18.05 1.78
C LEU A 166 -4.51 -17.93 1.01
N VAL A 167 -4.52 -17.10 -0.02
CA VAL A 167 -3.33 -16.61 -0.72
C VAL A 167 -3.17 -15.13 -0.40
N CYS A 168 -2.03 -14.74 0.12
CA CYS A 168 -1.69 -13.33 0.35
C CYS A 168 -0.58 -12.93 -0.63
N ILE A 169 -0.85 -11.93 -1.46
CA ILE A 169 0.06 -11.52 -2.52
C ILE A 169 0.16 -9.99 -2.63
N THR A 170 1.38 -9.48 -2.72
CA THR A 170 1.59 -8.08 -3.11
C THR A 170 1.28 -7.89 -4.60
N HIS A 171 0.48 -6.88 -4.93
CA HIS A 171 0.18 -6.55 -6.33
C HIS A 171 1.40 -5.94 -7.03
N VAL A 172 2.13 -5.07 -6.30
CA VAL A 172 3.39 -4.49 -6.78
C VAL A 172 4.44 -4.60 -5.69
N SER A 173 5.57 -5.23 -5.99
CA SER A 173 6.69 -5.35 -5.05
C SER A 173 7.27 -3.98 -4.70
N ASN A 174 7.36 -3.69 -3.41
CA ASN A 174 7.98 -2.47 -2.90
C ASN A 174 9.52 -2.47 -2.99
N VAL A 175 10.11 -3.56 -3.46
CA VAL A 175 11.56 -3.71 -3.70
C VAL A 175 11.85 -3.66 -5.18
N THR A 176 11.36 -4.62 -5.96
CA THR A 176 11.69 -4.75 -7.39
C THR A 176 10.77 -3.92 -8.29
N GLY A 177 9.64 -3.44 -7.76
CA GLY A 177 8.61 -2.80 -8.55
C GLY A 177 7.79 -3.76 -9.44
N VAL A 178 8.08 -5.06 -9.43
CA VAL A 178 7.37 -6.07 -10.23
C VAL A 178 5.87 -5.98 -10.00
N ILE A 179 5.12 -5.98 -11.09
CA ILE A 179 3.66 -6.03 -11.11
C ILE A 179 3.26 -7.50 -11.27
N ASN A 180 2.61 -8.07 -10.26
CA ASN A 180 2.11 -9.44 -10.30
C ASN A 180 0.75 -9.50 -11.00
N ASP A 181 0.52 -10.58 -11.74
CA ASP A 181 -0.79 -10.91 -12.33
C ASP A 181 -1.70 -11.49 -11.23
N VAL A 182 -2.27 -10.56 -10.42
CA VAL A 182 -3.14 -10.91 -9.31
C VAL A 182 -4.40 -11.63 -9.77
N LYS A 183 -4.93 -11.28 -10.96
CA LYS A 183 -6.13 -11.91 -11.51
C LYS A 183 -5.90 -13.40 -11.76
N ALA A 184 -4.80 -13.75 -12.42
CA ALA A 184 -4.46 -15.16 -12.66
C ALA A 184 -4.22 -15.94 -11.34
N VAL A 185 -3.65 -15.27 -10.33
CA VAL A 185 -3.48 -15.87 -8.99
C VAL A 185 -4.83 -16.06 -8.30
N ALA A 186 -5.77 -15.09 -8.43
CA ALA A 186 -7.10 -15.19 -7.85
C ALA A 186 -7.91 -16.31 -8.50
N GLU A 187 -7.89 -16.43 -9.82
CA GLU A 187 -8.52 -17.53 -10.55
C GLU A 187 -8.03 -18.90 -10.04
N LEU A 188 -6.70 -19.07 -9.96
CA LEU A 188 -6.10 -20.31 -9.45
C LEU A 188 -6.45 -20.57 -7.97
N ALA A 189 -6.49 -19.54 -7.13
CA ALA A 189 -6.85 -19.67 -5.73
C ALA A 189 -8.31 -20.12 -5.57
N HIS A 190 -9.24 -19.47 -6.27
CA HIS A 190 -10.66 -19.77 -6.22
C HIS A 190 -10.98 -21.18 -6.77
N GLU A 191 -10.31 -21.63 -7.83
CA GLU A 191 -10.40 -23.01 -8.33
C GLU A 191 -10.02 -24.05 -7.26
N ASN A 192 -9.14 -23.67 -6.32
CA ASN A 192 -8.73 -24.51 -5.19
C ASN A 192 -9.51 -24.23 -3.88
N GLY A 193 -10.52 -23.37 -3.92
CA GLY A 193 -11.36 -23.02 -2.78
C GLY A 193 -10.68 -22.15 -1.73
N ALA A 194 -9.63 -21.39 -2.12
CA ALA A 194 -8.91 -20.44 -1.28
C ALA A 194 -9.34 -19.00 -1.57
N LEU A 195 -9.33 -18.14 -0.56
CA LEU A 195 -9.51 -16.69 -0.69
C LEU A 195 -8.21 -16.00 -1.07
N VAL A 196 -8.30 -14.76 -1.56
CA VAL A 196 -7.16 -13.93 -1.95
C VAL A 196 -7.16 -12.59 -1.22
N LEU A 197 -6.07 -12.31 -0.51
CA LEU A 197 -5.76 -11.01 0.08
C LEU A 197 -4.65 -10.35 -0.75
N VAL A 198 -4.93 -9.18 -1.28
CA VAL A 198 -3.99 -8.38 -2.08
C VAL A 198 -3.41 -7.24 -1.25
N ASP A 199 -2.08 -7.19 -1.12
CA ASP A 199 -1.40 -5.97 -0.68
C ASP A 199 -1.32 -4.99 -1.86
N GLY A 200 -2.21 -4.02 -1.88
CA GLY A 200 -2.32 -2.96 -2.88
C GLY A 200 -1.53 -1.69 -2.56
N ALA A 201 -0.69 -1.71 -1.52
CA ALA A 201 0.00 -0.53 -1.03
C ALA A 201 0.90 0.16 -2.07
N GLN A 202 1.40 -0.57 -3.06
CA GLN A 202 2.22 -0.04 -4.15
C GLN A 202 1.52 -0.11 -5.52
N SER A 203 0.29 -0.60 -5.63
CA SER A 203 -0.46 -0.59 -6.89
C SER A 203 -1.50 0.51 -6.94
N VAL A 204 -2.32 0.63 -5.89
CA VAL A 204 -3.41 1.62 -5.82
C VAL A 204 -2.93 3.07 -6.01
N PRO A 205 -1.75 3.49 -5.50
CA PRO A 205 -1.21 4.82 -5.77
C PRO A 205 -0.76 5.05 -7.22
N HIS A 206 -0.35 4.01 -7.94
CA HIS A 206 0.52 4.11 -9.11
C HIS A 206 -0.13 3.69 -10.43
N MET A 207 -1.24 2.96 -10.38
CA MET A 207 -1.92 2.45 -11.58
C MET A 207 -3.43 2.28 -11.33
N PRO A 208 -4.25 2.19 -12.40
CA PRO A 208 -5.66 1.83 -12.24
C PRO A 208 -5.80 0.48 -11.56
N VAL A 209 -6.70 0.40 -10.60
CA VAL A 209 -7.05 -0.83 -9.89
C VAL A 209 -8.57 -0.95 -9.87
N ASP A 210 -9.08 -2.09 -10.29
CA ASP A 210 -10.49 -2.47 -10.15
C ASP A 210 -10.57 -3.82 -9.42
N VAL A 211 -11.13 -3.81 -8.21
CA VAL A 211 -11.18 -4.99 -7.34
C VAL A 211 -12.07 -6.10 -7.91
N LYS A 212 -13.04 -5.74 -8.77
CA LYS A 212 -13.90 -6.72 -9.45
C LYS A 212 -13.18 -7.41 -10.60
N ASP A 213 -12.38 -6.66 -11.36
CA ASP A 213 -11.56 -7.24 -12.43
C ASP A 213 -10.45 -8.13 -11.87
N LEU A 214 -9.86 -7.74 -10.74
CA LEU A 214 -8.86 -8.56 -10.03
C LEU A 214 -9.47 -9.77 -9.33
N ASP A 215 -10.77 -9.76 -9.09
CA ASP A 215 -11.54 -10.77 -8.33
C ASP A 215 -10.91 -11.11 -6.96
N CYS A 216 -10.27 -10.15 -6.32
CA CYS A 216 -9.72 -10.36 -4.98
C CYS A 216 -10.82 -10.33 -3.91
N ASP A 217 -10.63 -11.10 -2.83
CA ASP A 217 -11.57 -11.15 -1.71
C ASP A 217 -11.31 -10.06 -0.69
N PHE A 218 -10.04 -9.66 -0.58
CA PHE A 218 -9.58 -8.54 0.24
C PHE A 218 -8.50 -7.75 -0.49
N MET A 219 -8.47 -6.44 -0.25
CA MET A 219 -7.36 -5.57 -0.67
C MET A 219 -7.02 -4.56 0.42
N ALA A 220 -5.73 -4.39 0.69
CA ALA A 220 -5.22 -3.46 1.69
C ALA A 220 -4.34 -2.38 1.06
N PHE A 221 -4.56 -1.10 1.41
CA PHE A 221 -3.67 -0.01 0.99
C PHE A 221 -3.64 1.15 1.98
N SER A 222 -2.68 2.07 1.79
CA SER A 222 -2.40 3.19 2.70
C SER A 222 -2.53 4.53 2.01
N GLY A 223 -3.23 5.48 2.64
CA GLY A 223 -3.43 6.82 2.10
C GLY A 223 -2.13 7.61 1.92
N HIS A 224 -1.16 7.45 2.84
CA HIS A 224 0.10 8.21 2.79
C HIS A 224 1.00 7.91 1.59
N LYS A 225 0.75 6.81 0.85
CA LYS A 225 1.47 6.45 -0.39
C LYS A 225 0.77 6.96 -1.64
N MET A 226 -0.47 7.45 -1.52
CA MET A 226 -1.29 7.97 -2.61
C MET A 226 -1.68 9.44 -2.38
N LEU A 227 -0.72 10.29 -2.01
CA LEU A 227 -0.86 11.72 -1.76
C LEU A 227 -1.68 12.08 -0.50
N GLY A 228 -2.34 11.11 0.13
CA GLY A 228 -3.18 11.28 1.31
C GLY A 228 -2.36 11.40 2.60
N PRO A 229 -3.00 11.73 3.73
CA PRO A 229 -2.32 11.85 5.02
C PRO A 229 -1.86 10.50 5.58
N THR A 230 -0.97 10.54 6.57
CA THR A 230 -0.64 9.39 7.41
C THR A 230 -1.79 9.04 8.35
N GLY A 231 -1.86 7.79 8.82
CA GLY A 231 -2.86 7.36 9.79
C GLY A 231 -4.25 7.12 9.22
N ILE A 232 -4.36 7.01 7.90
CA ILE A 232 -5.55 6.56 7.17
C ILE A 232 -5.14 5.55 6.08
N GLY A 233 -5.94 4.53 5.90
CA GLY A 233 -5.83 3.52 4.86
C GLY A 233 -7.15 2.79 4.71
N VAL A 234 -7.18 1.80 3.88
CA VAL A 234 -8.39 1.08 3.50
C VAL A 234 -8.16 -0.42 3.54
N LEU A 235 -9.14 -1.13 4.08
CA LEU A 235 -9.43 -2.51 3.76
C LEU A 235 -10.65 -2.55 2.86
N TYR A 236 -10.51 -3.06 1.65
CA TYR A 236 -11.60 -3.58 0.85
C TYR A 236 -11.82 -5.05 1.22
N GLY A 237 -13.08 -5.48 1.31
CA GLY A 237 -13.45 -6.89 1.42
C GLY A 237 -14.80 -7.16 0.76
N LYS A 238 -14.97 -8.33 0.13
CA LYS A 238 -16.26 -8.75 -0.42
C LYS A 238 -17.30 -8.75 0.70
N ARG A 239 -18.45 -8.11 0.47
CA ARG A 239 -19.51 -7.90 1.47
C ARG A 239 -19.90 -9.19 2.19
N GLU A 240 -20.14 -10.26 1.45
CA GLU A 240 -20.56 -11.56 1.98
C GLU A 240 -19.53 -12.23 2.91
N ILE A 241 -18.26 -11.83 2.80
CA ILE A 241 -17.20 -12.27 3.70
C ILE A 241 -17.18 -11.39 4.95
N LEU A 242 -17.23 -10.06 4.78
CA LEU A 242 -17.22 -9.10 5.88
C LEU A 242 -18.44 -9.27 6.81
N GLU A 243 -19.61 -9.60 6.28
CA GLU A 243 -20.83 -9.87 7.07
C GLU A 243 -20.61 -11.03 8.06
N LYS A 244 -19.83 -12.04 7.70
CA LYS A 244 -19.55 -13.24 8.51
C LYS A 244 -18.34 -13.09 9.46
N MET A 245 -17.51 -12.06 9.25
CA MET A 245 -16.34 -11.83 10.09
C MET A 245 -16.73 -11.21 11.43
N GLU A 246 -16.05 -11.61 12.51
CA GLU A 246 -16.18 -10.95 13.81
C GLU A 246 -15.41 -9.61 13.80
N PRO A 247 -15.85 -8.61 14.61
CA PRO A 247 -15.12 -7.34 14.72
C PRO A 247 -13.68 -7.52 15.19
N PHE A 248 -12.79 -6.64 14.72
CA PHE A 248 -11.38 -6.61 15.14
C PHE A 248 -11.20 -5.78 16.41
N HIS A 249 -11.78 -4.57 16.42
CA HIS A 249 -11.82 -3.71 17.59
C HIS A 249 -13.22 -3.69 18.20
N GLY A 250 -13.31 -3.65 19.54
CA GLY A 250 -14.57 -3.45 20.26
C GLY A 250 -14.61 -2.05 20.87
N GLY A 251 -15.77 -1.39 20.79
CA GLY A 251 -15.95 -0.05 21.35
C GLY A 251 -17.29 0.59 21.02
N GLY A 252 -17.35 1.89 21.09
CA GLY A 252 -18.50 2.68 20.60
C GLY A 252 -18.57 2.65 19.06
N GLU A 253 -19.64 3.14 18.50
CA GLU A 253 -19.99 3.24 17.07
C GLU A 253 -20.20 1.88 16.37
N MET A 254 -19.35 0.88 16.61
CA MET A 254 -19.36 -0.41 15.96
C MET A 254 -20.45 -1.38 16.49
N ILE A 255 -21.21 -0.97 17.49
CA ILE A 255 -22.31 -1.74 18.09
C ILE A 255 -23.65 -1.11 17.74
N ARG A 256 -24.67 -1.95 17.53
CA ARG A 256 -26.07 -1.52 17.44
C ARG A 256 -26.69 -1.39 18.84
N ASP A 257 -26.45 -2.38 19.69
CA ASP A 257 -26.98 -2.42 21.06
C ASP A 257 -26.04 -3.19 22.01
N VAL A 258 -26.02 -2.74 23.26
CA VAL A 258 -25.39 -3.44 24.40
C VAL A 258 -26.40 -3.44 25.53
N SER A 259 -27.10 -4.57 25.75
CA SER A 259 -28.09 -4.73 26.81
C SER A 259 -27.52 -5.58 27.95
N PHE A 260 -27.70 -5.09 29.21
CA PHE A 260 -27.28 -5.81 30.40
C PHE A 260 -28.46 -6.69 30.90
N ASP A 261 -28.20 -7.98 31.04
CA ASP A 261 -29.12 -8.91 31.66
C ASP A 261 -28.80 -9.04 33.19
N PRO A 262 -29.66 -8.53 34.07
CA PRO A 262 -29.43 -8.58 35.52
C PRO A 262 -29.47 -9.99 36.11
N LYS A 263 -30.12 -10.96 35.40
CA LYS A 263 -30.19 -12.36 35.90
C LYS A 263 -28.89 -13.10 35.67
N THR A 264 -28.35 -13.00 34.45
CA THR A 264 -27.07 -13.64 34.09
C THR A 264 -25.85 -12.79 34.42
N ARG A 265 -26.03 -11.49 34.75
CA ARG A 265 -24.98 -10.49 34.96
C ARG A 265 -24.01 -10.39 33.79
N ARG A 266 -24.53 -10.56 32.56
CA ARG A 266 -23.78 -10.48 31.31
C ARG A 266 -24.41 -9.45 30.38
N CYS A 267 -23.57 -8.86 29.51
CA CYS A 267 -24.03 -8.04 28.41
C CYS A 267 -24.29 -8.91 27.18
N LYS A 268 -25.41 -8.66 26.51
CA LYS A 268 -25.68 -9.10 25.15
C LYS A 268 -25.29 -7.97 24.22
N ILE A 269 -24.52 -8.28 23.19
CA ILE A 269 -24.01 -7.32 22.23
C ILE A 269 -24.54 -7.66 20.84
N SER A 270 -24.98 -6.67 20.10
CA SER A 270 -25.25 -6.77 18.66
C SER A 270 -24.41 -5.76 17.90
N TRP A 271 -23.86 -6.21 16.78
CA TRP A 271 -22.97 -5.41 15.93
C TRP A 271 -23.75 -4.45 15.05
N ASN A 272 -23.12 -3.34 14.70
CA ASN A 272 -23.65 -2.40 13.71
C ASN A 272 -23.55 -3.01 12.29
N ASP A 273 -24.17 -2.34 11.33
CA ASP A 273 -24.07 -2.71 9.92
C ASP A 273 -22.67 -2.37 9.35
N LEU A 274 -22.32 -2.98 8.21
CA LEU A 274 -21.12 -2.62 7.46
C LEU A 274 -21.20 -1.19 6.91
N PRO A 275 -20.09 -0.47 6.83
CA PRO A 275 -18.74 -0.82 7.29
C PRO A 275 -18.53 -0.57 8.80
N TRP A 276 -19.46 0.08 9.49
CA TRP A 276 -19.38 0.60 10.87
C TRP A 276 -19.04 -0.48 11.89
N LYS A 277 -19.43 -1.73 11.62
CA LYS A 277 -19.06 -2.92 12.41
C LYS A 277 -17.54 -3.03 12.67
N PHE A 278 -16.71 -2.51 11.78
CA PHE A 278 -15.25 -2.59 11.87
C PHE A 278 -14.57 -1.26 12.23
N GLU A 279 -15.34 -0.17 12.34
CA GLU A 279 -14.84 1.16 12.61
C GLU A 279 -15.18 1.60 14.06
N ALA A 280 -14.47 1.02 15.02
CA ALA A 280 -14.74 1.24 16.45
C ALA A 280 -14.18 2.57 16.96
N GLY A 281 -15.01 3.31 17.72
CA GLY A 281 -14.65 4.60 18.31
C GLY A 281 -14.72 5.75 17.33
N THR A 282 -14.40 6.96 17.78
CA THR A 282 -14.32 8.12 16.87
C THR A 282 -13.23 7.91 15.83
N PRO A 283 -13.58 7.88 14.52
CA PRO A 283 -12.61 7.56 13.47
C PRO A 283 -11.68 8.75 13.16
N ASN A 284 -10.69 8.51 12.30
CA ASN A 284 -9.84 9.57 11.76
C ASN A 284 -10.55 10.35 10.65
N ILE A 285 -11.53 11.19 11.02
CA ILE A 285 -12.40 11.92 10.10
C ILE A 285 -11.58 12.83 9.18
N CYS A 286 -10.70 13.66 9.75
CA CYS A 286 -9.82 14.55 8.98
C CYS A 286 -8.92 13.76 8.02
N GLY A 287 -8.43 12.57 8.44
CA GLY A 287 -7.66 11.69 7.58
C GLY A 287 -8.47 11.16 6.39
N ALA A 288 -9.75 10.82 6.60
CA ALA A 288 -10.65 10.38 5.54
C ALA A 288 -10.94 11.50 4.54
N VAL A 289 -11.21 12.72 5.02
CA VAL A 289 -11.38 13.92 4.18
C VAL A 289 -10.11 14.20 3.35
N GLY A 290 -8.93 14.09 3.96
CA GLY A 290 -7.66 14.21 3.24
C GLY A 290 -7.42 13.13 2.21
N LEU A 291 -7.83 11.88 2.49
CA LEU A 291 -7.78 10.76 1.53
C LEU A 291 -8.72 10.99 0.35
N ALA A 292 -9.95 11.45 0.60
CA ALA A 292 -10.90 11.80 -0.46
C ALA A 292 -10.34 12.90 -1.39
N ALA A 293 -9.74 13.95 -0.81
CA ALA A 293 -9.08 14.99 -1.59
C ALA A 293 -7.91 14.45 -2.43
N ALA A 294 -7.12 13.52 -1.91
CA ALA A 294 -6.04 12.86 -2.64
C ALA A 294 -6.57 12.01 -3.81
N ILE A 295 -7.65 11.26 -3.59
CA ILE A 295 -8.32 10.48 -4.63
C ILE A 295 -8.85 11.38 -5.74
N ARG A 296 -9.54 12.46 -5.41
CA ARG A 296 -10.03 13.44 -6.40
C ARG A 296 -8.89 14.02 -7.22
N TYR A 297 -7.76 14.35 -6.58
CA TYR A 297 -6.57 14.85 -7.26
C TYR A 297 -6.01 13.82 -8.26
N LEU A 298 -5.85 12.56 -7.86
CA LEU A 298 -5.39 11.48 -8.73
C LEU A 298 -6.37 11.20 -9.88
N LYS A 299 -7.68 11.19 -9.61
CA LYS A 299 -8.72 11.06 -10.63
C LYS A 299 -8.66 12.17 -11.66
N ALA A 300 -8.43 13.41 -11.24
CA ALA A 300 -8.29 14.56 -12.15
C ALA A 300 -7.06 14.47 -13.05
N LEU A 301 -5.95 13.85 -12.59
CA LEU A 301 -4.78 13.53 -13.41
C LEU A 301 -5.05 12.37 -14.35
N GLY A 302 -5.92 11.43 -13.94
CA GLY A 302 -6.19 10.16 -14.62
C GLY A 302 -5.12 9.10 -14.32
N MET A 303 -5.53 7.97 -13.72
CA MET A 303 -4.60 6.93 -13.26
C MET A 303 -3.80 6.27 -14.41
N GLU A 304 -4.33 6.20 -15.62
CA GLU A 304 -3.56 5.77 -16.80
C GLU A 304 -2.44 6.76 -17.16
N ASN A 305 -2.66 8.06 -16.97
CA ASN A 305 -1.60 9.06 -17.16
C ASN A 305 -0.51 8.94 -16.09
N VAL A 306 -0.90 8.65 -14.83
CA VAL A 306 0.03 8.38 -13.72
C VAL A 306 0.92 7.18 -14.08
N LYS A 307 0.31 6.03 -14.40
CA LYS A 307 1.00 4.80 -14.79
C LYS A 307 1.96 5.01 -15.97
N ASN A 308 1.50 5.71 -17.01
CA ASN A 308 2.30 5.97 -18.20
C ASN A 308 3.50 6.87 -17.91
N HIS A 309 3.31 7.92 -17.12
CA HIS A 309 4.38 8.81 -16.68
C HIS A 309 5.47 8.06 -15.89
N GLU A 310 5.06 7.28 -14.90
CA GLU A 310 6.01 6.47 -14.10
C GLU A 310 6.73 5.42 -14.94
N ARG A 311 6.04 4.78 -15.88
CA ARG A 311 6.65 3.83 -16.82
C ARG A 311 7.70 4.51 -17.68
N GLU A 312 7.44 5.71 -18.20
CA GLU A 312 8.40 6.48 -18.98
C GLU A 312 9.63 6.87 -18.15
N LEU A 313 9.43 7.32 -16.90
CA LEU A 313 10.53 7.62 -15.99
C LEU A 313 11.35 6.37 -15.66
N THR A 314 10.68 5.24 -15.44
CA THR A 314 11.33 3.97 -15.14
C THR A 314 12.18 3.47 -16.31
N ASP A 315 11.63 3.48 -17.52
CA ASP A 315 12.35 3.10 -18.74
C ASP A 315 13.57 4.01 -18.97
N TYR A 316 13.38 5.31 -18.77
CA TYR A 316 14.45 6.28 -18.86
C TYR A 316 15.56 6.04 -17.82
N ALA A 317 15.17 5.84 -16.55
CA ALA A 317 16.12 5.61 -15.48
C ALA A 317 16.91 4.29 -15.64
N LEU A 318 16.25 3.21 -16.07
CA LEU A 318 16.92 1.93 -16.35
C LEU A 318 17.99 2.09 -17.42
N LYS A 319 17.68 2.79 -18.54
CA LYS A 319 18.65 3.08 -19.62
C LYS A 319 19.81 3.94 -19.15
N ARG A 320 19.51 4.97 -18.35
CA ARG A 320 20.55 5.86 -17.81
C ARG A 320 21.47 5.15 -16.82
N LEU A 321 20.94 4.23 -16.00
CA LEU A 321 21.73 3.45 -15.04
C LEU A 321 22.66 2.43 -15.71
N GLU A 322 22.38 1.99 -16.94
CA GLU A 322 23.31 1.15 -17.72
C GLU A 322 24.66 1.87 -18.02
N GLU A 323 24.70 3.19 -17.92
CA GLU A 323 25.92 3.98 -18.06
C GLU A 323 26.81 3.93 -16.80
N CYS A 324 26.32 3.39 -15.69
CA CYS A 324 27.04 3.24 -14.43
C CYS A 324 27.60 1.80 -14.33
N SER A 325 28.93 1.68 -14.41
CA SER A 325 29.59 0.38 -14.51
C SER A 325 29.57 -0.44 -13.21
N LYS A 326 29.47 0.23 -12.06
CA LYS A 326 29.46 -0.38 -10.72
C LYS A 326 28.07 -0.49 -10.10
N VAL A 327 27.00 -0.11 -10.84
CA VAL A 327 25.62 -0.18 -10.37
C VAL A 327 24.96 -1.51 -10.79
N THR A 328 24.50 -2.26 -9.83
CA THR A 328 23.64 -3.45 -10.06
C THR A 328 22.20 -3.11 -9.73
N VAL A 329 21.29 -3.23 -10.71
CA VAL A 329 19.86 -3.01 -10.55
C VAL A 329 19.15 -4.35 -10.34
N TYR A 330 18.28 -4.43 -9.33
CA TYR A 330 17.44 -5.60 -9.03
C TYR A 330 16.04 -5.44 -9.62
N GLY A 331 15.47 -6.53 -10.10
CA GLY A 331 14.19 -6.56 -10.76
C GLY A 331 14.30 -6.54 -12.28
N PRO A 332 13.16 -6.77 -13.00
CA PRO A 332 13.13 -6.82 -14.45
C PRO A 332 13.64 -5.52 -15.09
N LYS A 333 14.41 -5.64 -16.17
CA LYS A 333 14.86 -4.50 -16.96
C LYS A 333 13.77 -3.90 -17.86
N ASN A 334 12.61 -4.53 -17.92
CA ASN A 334 11.48 -4.10 -18.73
C ASN A 334 10.50 -3.25 -17.89
N ALA A 335 10.41 -1.97 -18.20
CA ALA A 335 9.50 -1.02 -17.52
C ALA A 335 8.00 -1.33 -17.71
N LYS A 336 7.61 -2.24 -18.62
CA LYS A 336 6.20 -2.64 -18.80
C LYS A 336 5.68 -3.54 -17.68
N VAL A 337 6.57 -4.26 -17.00
CA VAL A 337 6.23 -5.23 -15.96
C VAL A 337 6.64 -4.77 -14.57
N ARG A 338 6.97 -3.48 -14.42
CA ARG A 338 7.30 -2.87 -13.12
C ARG A 338 6.83 -1.43 -13.00
N CYS A 339 6.53 -1.01 -11.77
CA CYS A 339 6.24 0.39 -11.42
C CYS A 339 7.51 1.20 -11.20
N GLY A 340 7.37 2.48 -10.88
CA GLY A 340 8.40 3.49 -10.68
C GLY A 340 9.35 3.24 -9.49
N ILE A 341 9.76 1.99 -9.26
CA ILE A 341 10.65 1.58 -8.16
C ILE A 341 11.91 0.95 -8.73
N ILE A 342 13.07 1.50 -8.39
CA ILE A 342 14.38 0.97 -8.79
C ILE A 342 15.20 0.70 -7.54
N THR A 343 15.44 -0.56 -7.26
CA THR A 343 16.36 -1.03 -6.22
C THR A 343 17.69 -1.39 -6.83
N PHE A 344 18.76 -0.94 -6.20
CA PHE A 344 20.12 -1.08 -6.74
C PHE A 344 21.17 -1.13 -5.63
N ASN A 345 22.38 -1.60 -5.97
CA ASN A 345 23.58 -1.47 -5.16
C ASN A 345 24.72 -0.89 -6.02
N VAL A 346 25.68 -0.27 -5.36
CA VAL A 346 26.93 0.21 -5.95
C VAL A 346 28.06 -0.65 -5.44
N GLU A 347 28.84 -1.28 -6.33
CA GLU A 347 29.99 -2.12 -5.96
C GLU A 347 30.99 -1.32 -5.12
N GLY A 348 31.45 -1.91 -4.02
CA GLY A 348 32.38 -1.30 -3.09
C GLY A 348 31.75 -0.37 -2.03
N LEU A 349 30.43 -0.13 -2.08
CA LEU A 349 29.72 0.67 -1.06
C LEU A 349 28.55 -0.09 -0.46
N ASN A 350 28.29 0.16 0.82
CA ASN A 350 27.02 -0.28 1.40
C ASN A 350 25.88 0.68 1.01
N SER A 351 24.64 0.19 1.05
CA SER A 351 23.48 0.97 0.61
C SER A 351 23.21 2.23 1.44
N HIS A 352 23.63 2.26 2.72
CA HIS A 352 23.47 3.43 3.59
C HIS A 352 24.43 4.54 3.19
N ASP A 353 25.69 4.21 2.87
CA ASP A 353 26.68 5.19 2.40
C ASP A 353 26.24 5.78 1.06
N VAL A 354 25.71 4.96 0.15
CA VAL A 354 25.13 5.45 -1.11
C VAL A 354 24.01 6.47 -0.84
N ALA A 355 23.09 6.16 0.09
CA ALA A 355 22.00 7.08 0.44
C ALA A 355 22.50 8.37 1.08
N LEU A 356 23.48 8.32 1.99
CA LEU A 356 24.09 9.50 2.61
C LEU A 356 24.81 10.38 1.59
N LEU A 357 25.56 9.77 0.68
CA LEU A 357 26.25 10.51 -0.39
C LEU A 357 25.25 11.23 -1.31
N LEU A 358 24.17 10.56 -1.72
CA LEU A 358 23.12 11.17 -2.53
C LEU A 358 22.38 12.28 -1.78
N ASP A 359 22.09 12.11 -0.48
CA ASP A 359 21.49 13.14 0.38
C ASP A 359 22.32 14.42 0.41
N SER A 360 23.67 14.32 0.44
CA SER A 360 24.55 15.48 0.41
C SER A 360 24.39 16.34 -0.85
N TYR A 361 23.83 15.77 -1.93
CA TYR A 361 23.49 16.47 -3.18
C TYR A 361 21.98 16.78 -3.31
N GLY A 362 21.20 16.64 -2.24
CA GLY A 362 19.76 16.92 -2.24
C GLY A 362 18.89 15.82 -2.84
N ILE A 363 19.43 14.60 -3.03
CA ILE A 363 18.71 13.46 -3.63
C ILE A 363 18.30 12.47 -2.55
N MET A 364 17.01 12.41 -2.27
CA MET A 364 16.41 11.59 -1.20
C MET A 364 16.04 10.21 -1.73
N ILE A 365 16.74 9.18 -1.29
CA ILE A 365 16.42 7.78 -1.55
C ILE A 365 16.31 7.01 -0.24
N ARG A 366 15.88 5.78 -0.29
CA ARG A 366 15.86 4.86 0.86
C ARG A 366 16.99 3.83 0.76
N SER A 367 17.48 3.39 1.91
CA SER A 367 18.43 2.27 2.01
C SER A 367 17.99 1.28 3.09
N GLY A 368 18.44 0.03 2.97
CA GLY A 368 18.18 -1.05 3.91
C GLY A 368 17.45 -2.25 3.31
N LEU A 369 16.60 -2.92 4.11
CA LEU A 369 15.90 -4.14 3.73
C LEU A 369 14.47 -3.89 3.23
N HIS A 370 14.01 -2.65 3.22
CA HIS A 370 12.69 -2.21 2.74
C HIS A 370 11.51 -3.03 3.30
N CYS A 371 11.65 -3.58 4.51
CA CYS A 371 10.70 -4.51 5.15
C CYS A 371 10.37 -5.75 4.29
N ALA A 372 11.35 -6.28 3.53
CA ALA A 372 11.24 -7.45 2.66
C ALA A 372 12.51 -8.31 2.75
N GLN A 373 12.88 -8.73 3.97
CA GLN A 373 14.08 -9.54 4.21
C GLN A 373 14.11 -10.85 3.44
N PRO A 374 13.01 -11.62 3.31
CA PRO A 374 13.06 -12.87 2.54
C PRO A 374 13.51 -12.67 1.09
N LEU A 375 13.06 -11.58 0.44
CA LEU A 375 13.47 -11.26 -0.92
C LEU A 375 14.96 -10.88 -1.00
N HIS A 376 15.48 -10.11 -0.03
CA HIS A 376 16.90 -9.78 0.05
C HIS A 376 17.76 -11.02 0.27
N GLN A 377 17.31 -11.98 1.10
CA GLN A 377 17.98 -13.25 1.30
C GLN A 377 17.99 -14.09 0.01
N LYS A 378 16.87 -14.10 -0.75
CA LYS A 378 16.81 -14.77 -2.07
C LYS A 378 17.80 -14.19 -3.06
N PHE A 379 17.99 -12.85 -3.06
CA PHE A 379 18.98 -12.18 -3.90
C PHE A 379 20.43 -12.32 -3.35
N GLY A 380 20.62 -12.86 -2.15
CA GLY A 380 21.95 -12.99 -1.54
C GLY A 380 22.59 -11.65 -1.16
N ILE A 381 21.79 -10.60 -0.89
CA ILE A 381 22.28 -9.27 -0.57
C ILE A 381 21.89 -8.83 0.84
N PRO A 382 22.81 -8.16 1.58
CA PRO A 382 22.55 -7.74 2.96
C PRO A 382 21.63 -6.52 3.06
N SER A 383 21.59 -5.69 2.04
CA SER A 383 20.76 -4.49 1.93
C SER A 383 20.79 -3.93 0.51
N SER A 384 19.94 -2.95 0.24
CA SER A 384 19.92 -2.24 -1.05
C SER A 384 19.54 -0.78 -0.89
N ALA A 385 19.94 0.06 -1.85
CA ALA A 385 19.41 1.40 -2.07
C ALA A 385 18.16 1.31 -2.98
N ARG A 386 17.19 2.22 -2.77
CA ARG A 386 15.95 2.24 -3.55
C ARG A 386 15.57 3.67 -3.92
N ALA A 387 15.52 3.96 -5.20
CA ALA A 387 14.88 5.14 -5.76
C ALA A 387 13.46 4.79 -6.20
N SER A 388 12.48 5.66 -5.94
CA SER A 388 11.11 5.50 -6.37
C SER A 388 10.52 6.80 -6.86
N PHE A 389 9.93 6.76 -8.05
CA PHE A 389 9.40 7.90 -8.78
C PHE A 389 7.89 8.05 -8.57
N TYR A 390 7.38 9.26 -8.79
CA TYR A 390 5.95 9.53 -8.77
C TYR A 390 5.61 10.70 -9.71
N ILE A 391 4.35 11.15 -9.69
CA ILE A 391 3.74 12.12 -10.61
C ILE A 391 4.47 13.45 -10.77
N TYR A 392 5.28 13.86 -9.81
CA TYR A 392 6.01 15.13 -9.81
C TYR A 392 7.50 14.99 -10.13
N ASN A 393 7.99 13.76 -10.35
CA ASN A 393 9.39 13.56 -10.71
C ASN A 393 9.61 13.78 -12.21
N THR A 394 10.83 14.17 -12.59
CA THR A 394 11.21 14.55 -13.95
C THR A 394 12.43 13.80 -14.44
N ARG A 395 12.66 13.83 -15.76
CA ARG A 395 13.86 13.21 -16.37
C ARG A 395 15.15 13.92 -15.95
N GLU A 396 15.12 15.22 -15.78
CA GLU A 396 16.27 16.01 -15.31
C GLU A 396 16.70 15.62 -13.88
N GLU A 397 15.73 15.26 -13.04
CA GLU A 397 16.03 14.71 -11.71
C GLU A 397 16.76 13.36 -11.81
N ILE A 398 16.36 12.50 -12.76
CA ILE A 398 17.01 11.22 -13.05
C ILE A 398 18.42 11.46 -13.62
N ASP A 399 18.59 12.42 -14.56
CA ASP A 399 19.90 12.78 -15.09
C ASP A 399 20.85 13.21 -13.98
N ARG A 400 20.37 14.06 -13.07
CA ARG A 400 21.16 14.51 -11.91
C ARG A 400 21.51 13.36 -10.98
N PHE A 401 20.58 12.45 -10.72
CA PHE A 401 20.81 11.26 -9.91
C PHE A 401 21.91 10.38 -10.51
N VAL A 402 21.85 10.09 -11.81
CA VAL A 402 22.85 9.27 -12.51
C VAL A 402 24.20 9.99 -12.57
N GLU A 403 24.24 11.30 -12.80
CA GLU A 403 25.47 12.10 -12.75
C GLU A 403 26.19 11.97 -11.40
N ILE A 404 25.43 12.04 -10.29
CA ILE A 404 26.01 11.89 -8.95
C ILE A 404 26.46 10.45 -8.70
N LEU A 405 25.71 9.43 -9.14
CA LEU A 405 26.16 8.04 -9.05
C LEU A 405 27.50 7.83 -9.78
N LYS A 406 27.67 8.37 -10.97
CA LYS A 406 28.96 8.32 -11.71
C LYS A 406 30.09 8.98 -10.96
N LYS A 407 29.84 10.10 -10.28
CA LYS A 407 30.86 10.76 -9.43
C LYS A 407 31.25 9.87 -8.25
N ILE A 408 30.26 9.22 -7.61
CA ILE A 408 30.49 8.27 -6.52
C ILE A 408 31.34 7.10 -7.03
N GLU A 409 31.00 6.51 -8.18
CA GLU A 409 31.78 5.42 -8.80
C GLU A 409 33.23 5.82 -9.10
N GLY A 410 33.44 7.04 -9.60
CA GLY A 410 34.75 7.56 -9.95
C GLY A 410 35.65 7.87 -8.74
N SER A 411 35.07 7.91 -7.53
CA SER A 411 35.79 8.10 -6.27
C SER A 411 36.15 6.80 -5.54
N LEU A 412 35.70 5.65 -6.05
CA LEU A 412 36.00 4.31 -5.57
C LEU A 412 37.16 3.66 -6.34
#